data_78d23fba81670f08be32d0315988428b
#
_entry.id   78d23fba81670f08be32d0315988428b
#
_cell.length_a   1.000
_cell.length_b   1.000
_cell.length_c   1.000
_cell.angle_alpha   90.00
_cell.angle_beta   90.00
_cell.angle_gamma   90.00
#
_symmetry.space_group_name_H-M   'P 1'
#
loop_
_entity.id
_entity.type
_entity.pdbx_description
1 polymer ?
#
loop_
_entity_poly.entity_id
_entity_poly.type
_entity_poly.pdbx_seq_one_letter_code
_entity_poly.pdbx_strand_id
1 'polypeptide(L)'
;MFPKYNVIVVGAGHAGCEAAAAAANMGSKVLLVTMNMQTIAQMSCNPAMGGIAKGQIVREIDALGGYSGIVSDLSTIQFRMLNKSKGPAMWSPRTQNDRHLFASKWRELLEQTPNVDFYQDSVQELIIRNGKACGVKTSLGHLIEADAVVITSGTFLNGIMHIGEKQIGGGRVAEKAATGITEQLVSFGLESDRLKTGTPPRVDGRSLDYTKMEEQKGDEEVVGFSYLDIPKVKPENQRSCWITYTDTVVHDILKTGFDRSPMYAGRIEGVGPRYCPSIEDKINRFADRERHQLFVEPEGWNTVEVYVNGFSTSLPEEVQYEALRRVPGFANARMFRPGYAIEYDFFQPTQLRYTLETKAIDSLYFAGQINGTTGYEEAACQGIMAGMNAHLKVNNQAPFVLKRSDAYIGVLIDDLIGKGTNEPYRMFTSRAEFRTLLRQDNADLRLTELSHQLGLASDLRMEKVTEKTNHVSEIIGILNTHSITPDEINEFLTSIDSAVTTEKQKAAKLVLRPNISLQQILDNSTSLTEKLTGKETAYLEQAEIQVKYERYIEKEKEIVERMAALESKIIPESFDYDKISALSIEAMQKFKKIRPVTLGQASRISGVNPSDIQILMVYMGR
;
A
#
# COMPACT_ATOMS: atom_id res chain seq x y z
N MET A 1 -22.16 -29.54 -7.14
CA MET A 1 -20.80 -29.70 -6.59
C MET A 1 -20.47 -28.55 -5.66
N PHE A 2 -20.72 -27.30 -6.06
CA PHE A 2 -20.49 -26.13 -5.22
C PHE A 2 -21.80 -25.60 -4.62
N PRO A 3 -21.83 -25.20 -3.34
CA PRO A 3 -22.94 -24.44 -2.80
C PRO A 3 -22.93 -23.04 -3.42
N LYS A 4 -24.00 -22.28 -3.23
CA LYS A 4 -23.99 -20.85 -3.50
C LYS A 4 -23.18 -20.13 -2.40
N TYR A 5 -22.34 -19.17 -2.81
CA TYR A 5 -21.54 -18.33 -1.92
C TYR A 5 -22.15 -16.93 -1.77
N ASN A 6 -21.79 -16.23 -0.72
CA ASN A 6 -22.10 -14.80 -0.61
C ASN A 6 -21.14 -14.00 -1.48
N VAL A 7 -19.84 -14.32 -1.42
CA VAL A 7 -18.79 -13.62 -2.18
C VAL A 7 -17.87 -14.65 -2.83
N ILE A 8 -17.57 -14.48 -4.11
CA ILE A 8 -16.47 -15.15 -4.77
C ILE A 8 -15.34 -14.14 -4.99
N VAL A 9 -14.13 -14.49 -4.56
CA VAL A 9 -12.92 -13.71 -4.81
C VAL A 9 -12.08 -14.45 -5.86
N VAL A 10 -11.78 -13.77 -6.97
CA VAL A 10 -11.01 -14.31 -8.09
C VAL A 10 -9.57 -13.79 -8.03
N GLY A 11 -8.64 -14.70 -7.76
CA GLY A 11 -7.22 -14.40 -7.55
C GLY A 11 -6.84 -14.33 -6.08
N ALA A 12 -5.76 -15.02 -5.71
CA ALA A 12 -5.24 -15.08 -4.35
C ALA A 12 -3.90 -14.33 -4.19
N GLY A 13 -3.77 -13.15 -4.83
CA GLY A 13 -2.73 -12.17 -4.54
C GLY A 13 -3.05 -11.38 -3.27
N HIS A 14 -2.25 -10.35 -2.95
CA HIS A 14 -2.44 -9.54 -1.74
C HIS A 14 -3.85 -8.94 -1.62
N ALA A 15 -4.44 -8.48 -2.73
CA ALA A 15 -5.81 -7.97 -2.75
C ALA A 15 -6.84 -9.07 -2.47
N GLY A 16 -6.69 -10.22 -3.12
CA GLY A 16 -7.63 -11.34 -2.96
C GLY A 16 -7.60 -11.94 -1.57
N CYS A 17 -6.42 -12.06 -0.97
CA CYS A 17 -6.25 -12.55 0.39
C CYS A 17 -6.95 -11.64 1.41
N GLU A 18 -6.75 -10.33 1.33
CA GLU A 18 -7.42 -9.37 2.22
C GLU A 18 -8.93 -9.31 1.96
N ALA A 19 -9.37 -9.38 0.69
CA ALA A 19 -10.79 -9.36 0.37
C ALA A 19 -11.52 -10.60 0.92
N ALA A 20 -10.91 -11.78 0.77
CA ALA A 20 -11.48 -13.02 1.27
C ALA A 20 -11.52 -13.04 2.80
N ALA A 21 -10.41 -12.67 3.46
CA ALA A 21 -10.35 -12.60 4.92
C ALA A 21 -11.36 -11.60 5.49
N ALA A 22 -11.46 -10.40 4.92
CA ALA A 22 -12.37 -9.37 5.39
C ALA A 22 -13.84 -9.80 5.28
N ALA A 23 -14.27 -10.24 4.09
CA ALA A 23 -15.65 -10.67 3.88
C ALA A 23 -16.02 -11.87 4.77
N ALA A 24 -15.10 -12.82 4.95
CA ALA A 24 -15.34 -14.02 5.76
C ALA A 24 -15.39 -13.72 7.25
N ASN A 25 -14.48 -12.89 7.79
CA ASN A 25 -14.48 -12.48 9.18
C ASN A 25 -15.73 -11.66 9.55
N MET A 26 -16.30 -10.93 8.61
CA MET A 26 -17.60 -10.25 8.80
C MET A 26 -18.81 -11.21 8.68
N GLY A 27 -18.59 -12.50 8.36
CA GLY A 27 -19.61 -13.55 8.36
C GLY A 27 -20.12 -13.99 6.99
N SER A 28 -19.58 -13.49 5.87
CA SER A 28 -19.92 -14.00 4.53
C SER A 28 -19.29 -15.35 4.27
N LYS A 29 -20.04 -16.22 3.57
CA LYS A 29 -19.48 -17.45 3.00
C LYS A 29 -18.70 -17.11 1.73
N VAL A 30 -17.39 -17.30 1.76
CA VAL A 30 -16.46 -16.85 0.71
C VAL A 30 -15.84 -18.05 -0.02
N LEU A 31 -15.78 -18.00 -1.34
CA LEU A 31 -14.92 -18.86 -2.15
C LEU A 31 -13.76 -18.07 -2.71
N LEU A 32 -12.54 -18.45 -2.37
CA LEU A 32 -11.31 -17.91 -2.96
C LEU A 32 -10.86 -18.84 -4.10
N VAL A 33 -10.96 -18.34 -5.35
CA VAL A 33 -10.54 -19.07 -6.55
C VAL A 33 -9.17 -18.60 -6.96
N THR A 34 -8.22 -19.53 -7.11
CA THR A 34 -6.85 -19.22 -7.55
C THR A 34 -6.33 -20.27 -8.52
N MET A 35 -5.51 -19.87 -9.47
CA MET A 35 -4.86 -20.78 -10.40
C MET A 35 -3.83 -21.71 -9.71
N ASN A 36 -3.26 -21.27 -8.59
CA ASN A 36 -2.22 -22.03 -7.90
C ASN A 36 -2.24 -21.75 -6.38
N MET A 37 -2.66 -22.77 -5.61
CA MET A 37 -2.70 -22.72 -4.16
C MET A 37 -1.30 -22.55 -3.51
N GLN A 38 -0.22 -22.92 -4.21
CA GLN A 38 1.15 -22.82 -3.68
C GLN A 38 1.71 -21.38 -3.75
N THR A 39 1.03 -20.49 -4.49
CA THR A 39 1.49 -19.13 -4.74
C THR A 39 0.55 -18.07 -4.18
N ILE A 40 -0.29 -18.43 -3.19
CA ILE A 40 -1.13 -17.49 -2.43
C ILE A 40 -0.26 -16.38 -1.85
N ALA A 41 -0.64 -15.13 -2.07
CA ALA A 41 0.05 -13.91 -1.63
C ALA A 41 1.55 -13.86 -1.97
N GLN A 42 2.01 -14.56 -3.00
CA GLN A 42 3.43 -14.60 -3.35
C GLN A 42 3.94 -13.21 -3.73
N MET A 43 5.06 -12.82 -3.12
CA MET A 43 5.79 -11.60 -3.46
C MET A 43 6.56 -11.78 -4.78
N SER A 44 5.94 -11.40 -5.89
CA SER A 44 6.51 -11.60 -7.24
C SER A 44 7.66 -10.66 -7.56
N CYS A 45 7.71 -9.49 -6.91
CA CYS A 45 8.74 -8.47 -7.06
C CYS A 45 9.63 -8.44 -5.80
N ASN A 46 9.93 -7.27 -5.25
CA ASN A 46 10.71 -7.12 -4.02
C ASN A 46 10.02 -7.83 -2.84
N PRO A 47 10.71 -8.71 -2.09
CA PRO A 47 10.15 -9.34 -0.90
C PRO A 47 10.16 -8.38 0.32
N ALA A 48 9.49 -7.25 0.18
CA ALA A 48 9.41 -6.20 1.20
C ALA A 48 8.01 -5.64 1.31
N MET A 49 7.60 -5.29 2.53
CA MET A 49 6.35 -4.60 2.83
C MET A 49 6.61 -3.24 3.45
N GLY A 50 5.73 -2.28 3.17
CA GLY A 50 5.82 -0.93 3.70
C GLY A 50 6.79 -0.03 2.96
N GLY A 51 7.40 0.91 3.69
CA GLY A 51 8.17 2.01 3.14
C GLY A 51 7.36 3.30 3.06
N ILE A 52 7.91 4.33 2.41
CA ILE A 52 7.34 5.70 2.40
C ILE A 52 5.89 5.69 1.92
N ALA A 53 4.98 6.19 2.74
CA ALA A 53 3.52 6.17 2.63
C ALA A 53 2.87 4.77 2.67
N LYS A 54 3.59 3.74 2.29
CA LYS A 54 3.08 2.37 2.22
C LYS A 54 3.05 1.71 3.60
N GLY A 55 4.01 2.03 4.47
CA GLY A 55 4.00 1.61 5.86
C GLY A 55 2.75 2.09 6.59
N GLN A 56 2.30 3.32 6.30
CA GLN A 56 1.04 3.86 6.80
C GLN A 56 -0.16 3.01 6.34
N ILE A 57 -0.20 2.63 5.06
CA ILE A 57 -1.28 1.79 4.51
C ILE A 57 -1.32 0.42 5.21
N VAL A 58 -0.17 -0.24 5.43
CA VAL A 58 -0.15 -1.53 6.13
C VAL A 58 -0.66 -1.41 7.56
N ARG A 59 -0.29 -0.34 8.27
CA ARG A 59 -0.80 -0.04 9.61
C ARG A 59 -2.32 0.22 9.59
N GLU A 60 -2.84 0.87 8.56
CA GLU A 60 -4.29 1.10 8.39
C GLU A 60 -5.03 -0.19 8.07
N ILE A 61 -4.48 -1.07 7.23
CA ILE A 61 -5.02 -2.40 6.97
C ILE A 61 -5.09 -3.21 8.27
N ASP A 62 -4.01 -3.22 9.06
CA ASP A 62 -3.99 -3.91 10.35
C ASP A 62 -5.01 -3.32 11.33
N ALA A 63 -5.13 -1.99 11.43
CA ALA A 63 -6.12 -1.31 12.27
C ALA A 63 -7.56 -1.68 11.91
N LEU A 64 -7.85 -1.89 10.62
CA LEU A 64 -9.16 -2.36 10.14
C LEU A 64 -9.42 -3.85 10.43
N GLY A 65 -8.40 -4.63 10.83
CA GLY A 65 -8.54 -6.06 11.09
C GLY A 65 -8.01 -6.96 9.97
N GLY A 66 -7.29 -6.40 8.97
CA GLY A 66 -6.61 -7.16 7.92
C GLY A 66 -5.38 -7.91 8.42
N TYR A 67 -4.84 -8.78 7.58
CA TYR A 67 -3.78 -9.72 7.94
C TYR A 67 -2.39 -9.33 7.41
N SER A 68 -2.29 -8.38 6.46
CA SER A 68 -1.01 -8.00 5.86
C SER A 68 0.03 -7.55 6.88
N GLY A 69 -0.36 -6.82 7.93
CA GLY A 69 0.53 -6.41 9.01
C GLY A 69 1.05 -7.60 9.81
N ILE A 70 0.16 -8.50 10.20
CA ILE A 70 0.46 -9.72 10.96
C ILE A 70 1.44 -10.60 10.17
N VAL A 71 1.12 -10.90 8.91
CA VAL A 71 1.96 -11.75 8.05
C VAL A 71 3.33 -11.13 7.80
N SER A 72 3.36 -9.80 7.63
CA SER A 72 4.63 -9.07 7.48
C SER A 72 5.51 -9.24 8.72
N ASP A 73 4.96 -9.06 9.92
CA ASP A 73 5.71 -9.21 11.17
C ASP A 73 6.22 -10.64 11.37
N LEU A 74 5.37 -11.65 11.11
CA LEU A 74 5.73 -13.07 11.22
C LEU A 74 6.81 -13.54 10.23
N SER A 75 6.96 -12.85 9.11
CA SER A 75 7.92 -13.22 8.05
C SER A 75 9.10 -12.26 7.90
N THR A 76 9.19 -11.25 8.77
CA THR A 76 10.24 -10.22 8.74
C THR A 76 11.64 -10.82 8.93
N ILE A 77 12.55 -10.49 8.01
CA ILE A 77 13.99 -10.79 8.15
C ILE A 77 14.82 -9.54 8.45
N GLN A 78 14.29 -8.34 8.13
CA GLN A 78 14.88 -7.06 8.50
C GLN A 78 13.77 -6.01 8.66
N PHE A 79 13.89 -5.17 9.67
CA PHE A 79 13.00 -4.03 9.92
C PHE A 79 13.75 -2.70 9.85
N ARG A 80 13.12 -1.68 9.29
CA ARG A 80 13.60 -0.29 9.32
C ARG A 80 12.45 0.70 9.42
N MET A 81 12.60 1.71 10.26
CA MET A 81 11.73 2.89 10.29
C MET A 81 12.32 3.96 9.37
N LEU A 82 11.74 4.12 8.19
CA LEU A 82 12.19 5.13 7.23
C LEU A 82 11.76 6.53 7.63
N ASN A 83 12.55 7.54 7.23
CA ASN A 83 12.30 8.96 7.51
C ASN A 83 12.24 9.32 9.01
N LYS A 84 12.89 8.57 9.89
CA LYS A 84 12.89 8.82 11.34
C LYS A 84 13.33 10.27 11.68
N SER A 85 14.30 10.82 10.93
CA SER A 85 14.78 12.19 11.08
C SER A 85 13.80 13.30 10.62
N LYS A 86 12.73 12.94 9.90
CA LYS A 86 11.75 13.90 9.35
C LYS A 86 10.51 14.07 10.25
N GLY A 87 10.48 13.42 11.38
CA GLY A 87 9.40 13.48 12.35
C GLY A 87 8.24 12.50 12.09
N PRO A 88 7.33 12.32 13.08
CA PRO A 88 6.31 11.27 13.12
C PRO A 88 5.36 11.25 11.93
N ALA A 89 5.02 12.41 11.36
CA ALA A 89 4.17 12.50 10.17
C ALA A 89 4.78 11.83 8.92
N MET A 90 6.08 11.58 8.93
CA MET A 90 6.83 11.00 7.81
C MET A 90 7.39 9.60 8.14
N TRP A 91 7.31 9.15 9.38
CA TRP A 91 7.77 7.83 9.79
C TRP A 91 7.03 6.75 9.03
N SER A 92 7.77 5.85 8.44
CA SER A 92 7.22 4.82 7.57
C SER A 92 7.91 3.49 7.82
N PRO A 93 7.27 2.53 8.50
CA PRO A 93 7.85 1.22 8.74
C PRO A 93 8.02 0.46 7.42
N ARG A 94 9.12 -0.26 7.31
CA ARG A 94 9.45 -1.16 6.19
C ARG A 94 10.05 -2.44 6.72
N THR A 95 9.56 -3.56 6.21
CA THR A 95 10.16 -4.88 6.44
C THR A 95 10.72 -5.44 5.14
N GLN A 96 11.87 -6.13 5.24
CA GLN A 96 12.28 -7.13 4.28
C GLN A 96 11.74 -8.46 4.81
N ASN A 97 11.12 -9.27 3.96
CA ASN A 97 10.42 -10.47 4.37
C ASN A 97 11.04 -11.74 3.77
N ASP A 98 10.93 -12.85 4.47
CA ASP A 98 11.09 -14.15 3.87
C ASP A 98 9.90 -14.43 2.96
N ARG A 99 10.16 -14.48 1.66
CA ARG A 99 9.16 -14.62 0.61
C ARG A 99 8.33 -15.90 0.73
N HIS A 100 8.97 -16.99 1.08
CA HIS A 100 8.29 -18.29 1.21
C HIS A 100 7.48 -18.35 2.50
N LEU A 101 8.05 -17.87 3.59
CA LEU A 101 7.35 -17.79 4.87
C LEU A 101 6.15 -16.83 4.80
N PHE A 102 6.26 -15.70 4.11
CA PHE A 102 5.17 -14.77 3.88
C PHE A 102 3.97 -15.45 3.20
N ALA A 103 4.21 -16.14 2.09
CA ALA A 103 3.16 -16.87 1.37
C ALA A 103 2.56 -18.01 2.22
N SER A 104 3.42 -18.76 2.93
CA SER A 104 2.97 -19.83 3.83
C SER A 104 2.10 -19.31 4.98
N LYS A 105 2.49 -18.20 5.61
CA LYS A 105 1.72 -17.59 6.70
C LYS A 105 0.38 -17.01 6.24
N TRP A 106 0.33 -16.41 5.05
CA TRP A 106 -0.93 -16.01 4.46
C TRP A 106 -1.87 -17.18 4.25
N ARG A 107 -1.36 -18.27 3.65
CA ARG A 107 -2.16 -19.47 3.44
C ARG A 107 -2.65 -20.07 4.74
N GLU A 108 -1.78 -20.20 5.73
CA GLU A 108 -2.12 -20.72 7.07
C GLU A 108 -3.25 -19.90 7.73
N LEU A 109 -3.16 -18.57 7.72
CA LEU A 109 -4.20 -17.71 8.29
C LEU A 109 -5.53 -17.81 7.54
N LEU A 110 -5.49 -17.87 6.21
CA LEU A 110 -6.72 -18.03 5.42
C LEU A 110 -7.37 -19.40 5.63
N GLU A 111 -6.59 -20.47 5.76
CA GLU A 111 -7.10 -21.82 6.06
C GLU A 111 -7.70 -21.91 7.47
N GLN A 112 -7.25 -21.06 8.40
CA GLN A 112 -7.80 -20.93 9.76
C GLN A 112 -8.98 -19.95 9.83
N THR A 113 -9.20 -19.13 8.82
CA THR A 113 -10.28 -18.15 8.78
C THR A 113 -11.62 -18.86 8.52
N PRO A 114 -12.59 -18.79 9.44
CA PRO A 114 -13.91 -19.37 9.22
C PRO A 114 -14.56 -18.82 7.95
N ASN A 115 -15.39 -19.63 7.30
CA ASN A 115 -16.18 -19.27 6.12
C ASN A 115 -15.36 -19.01 4.83
N VAL A 116 -14.07 -19.33 4.78
CA VAL A 116 -13.26 -19.31 3.56
C VAL A 116 -13.14 -20.71 2.99
N ASP A 117 -13.71 -20.93 1.80
CA ASP A 117 -13.47 -22.11 0.98
C ASP A 117 -12.46 -21.77 -0.13
N PHE A 118 -11.72 -22.77 -0.60
CA PHE A 118 -10.73 -22.61 -1.66
C PHE A 118 -11.08 -23.46 -2.87
N TYR A 119 -10.76 -22.93 -4.06
CA TYR A 119 -10.82 -23.72 -5.27
C TYR A 119 -9.67 -23.38 -6.22
N GLN A 120 -8.91 -24.40 -6.62
CA GLN A 120 -7.80 -24.22 -7.55
C GLN A 120 -8.25 -24.42 -8.99
N ASP A 121 -8.52 -23.32 -9.68
CA ASP A 121 -8.81 -23.26 -11.11
C ASP A 121 -8.64 -21.83 -11.62
N SER A 122 -8.66 -21.64 -12.93
CA SER A 122 -8.74 -20.34 -13.59
C SER A 122 -10.19 -19.97 -13.85
N VAL A 123 -10.57 -18.73 -13.56
CA VAL A 123 -11.87 -18.17 -13.96
C VAL A 123 -11.74 -17.61 -15.38
N GLN A 124 -12.62 -18.06 -16.29
CA GLN A 124 -12.64 -17.63 -17.69
C GLN A 124 -13.78 -16.69 -18.02
N GLU A 125 -14.89 -16.77 -17.26
CA GLU A 125 -16.10 -16.01 -17.57
C GLU A 125 -16.84 -15.65 -16.26
N LEU A 126 -17.48 -14.48 -16.25
CA LEU A 126 -18.40 -14.05 -15.20
C LEU A 126 -19.83 -14.46 -15.57
N ILE A 127 -20.56 -14.96 -14.61
CA ILE A 127 -22.00 -15.18 -14.76
C ILE A 127 -22.71 -13.85 -14.47
N ILE A 128 -23.20 -13.18 -15.53
CA ILE A 128 -23.92 -11.91 -15.41
C ILE A 128 -25.36 -12.11 -15.83
N ARG A 129 -26.30 -11.74 -14.95
CA ARG A 129 -27.74 -11.81 -15.21
C ARG A 129 -28.38 -10.45 -14.87
N ASN A 130 -29.10 -9.89 -15.83
CA ASN A 130 -29.77 -8.59 -15.66
C ASN A 130 -28.84 -7.46 -15.14
N GLY A 131 -27.60 -7.38 -15.67
CA GLY A 131 -26.63 -6.39 -15.28
C GLY A 131 -25.98 -6.61 -13.91
N LYS A 132 -26.19 -7.75 -13.27
CA LYS A 132 -25.61 -8.12 -11.98
C LYS A 132 -24.67 -9.32 -12.10
N ALA A 133 -23.52 -9.27 -11.42
CA ALA A 133 -22.64 -10.43 -11.26
C ALA A 133 -23.28 -11.44 -10.31
N CYS A 134 -23.43 -12.67 -10.80
CA CYS A 134 -24.11 -13.78 -10.09
C CYS A 134 -23.19 -15.00 -9.88
N GLY A 135 -21.91 -14.90 -10.21
CA GLY A 135 -20.94 -15.98 -10.05
C GLY A 135 -19.89 -16.01 -11.15
N VAL A 136 -19.21 -17.13 -11.26
CA VAL A 136 -18.11 -17.35 -12.19
C VAL A 136 -18.22 -18.71 -12.89
N LYS A 137 -17.60 -18.80 -14.08
CA LYS A 137 -17.35 -20.05 -14.79
C LYS A 137 -15.86 -20.31 -14.85
N THR A 138 -15.44 -21.48 -14.43
CA THR A 138 -14.04 -21.87 -14.38
C THR A 138 -13.57 -22.56 -15.66
N SER A 139 -12.24 -22.73 -15.82
CA SER A 139 -11.67 -23.40 -16.99
C SER A 139 -12.07 -24.87 -17.11
N LEU A 140 -12.39 -25.53 -16.00
CA LEU A 140 -12.93 -26.88 -15.96
C LEU A 140 -14.44 -26.95 -16.27
N GLY A 141 -15.07 -25.79 -16.57
CA GLY A 141 -16.47 -25.69 -16.94
C GLY A 141 -17.46 -25.61 -15.77
N HIS A 142 -17.00 -25.51 -14.54
CA HIS A 142 -17.86 -25.36 -13.37
C HIS A 142 -18.51 -23.97 -13.32
N LEU A 143 -19.82 -23.95 -13.14
CA LEU A 143 -20.60 -22.74 -12.86
C LEU A 143 -20.78 -22.64 -11.35
N ILE A 144 -20.23 -21.59 -10.74
CA ILE A 144 -20.27 -21.36 -9.29
C ILE A 144 -21.01 -20.06 -9.04
N GLU A 145 -22.13 -20.15 -8.31
CA GLU A 145 -23.00 -18.99 -8.04
C GLU A 145 -22.57 -18.23 -6.79
N ALA A 146 -22.71 -16.89 -6.85
CA ALA A 146 -22.50 -15.99 -5.71
C ALA A 146 -23.40 -14.76 -5.79
N ASP A 147 -23.54 -14.05 -4.66
CA ASP A 147 -24.27 -12.79 -4.59
C ASP A 147 -23.42 -11.59 -4.99
N ALA A 148 -22.09 -11.69 -4.86
CA ALA A 148 -21.09 -10.71 -5.31
C ALA A 148 -19.81 -11.39 -5.79
N VAL A 149 -19.06 -10.72 -6.67
CA VAL A 149 -17.75 -11.17 -7.18
C VAL A 149 -16.73 -10.06 -7.03
N VAL A 150 -15.54 -10.41 -6.52
CA VAL A 150 -14.38 -9.51 -6.41
C VAL A 150 -13.27 -10.01 -7.32
N ILE A 151 -12.85 -9.23 -8.31
CA ILE A 151 -11.75 -9.58 -9.21
C ILE A 151 -10.46 -8.93 -8.73
N THR A 152 -9.43 -9.75 -8.54
CA THR A 152 -8.10 -9.35 -8.06
C THR A 152 -7.00 -9.98 -8.92
N SER A 153 -7.08 -9.78 -10.24
CA SER A 153 -6.32 -10.51 -11.26
C SER A 153 -4.80 -10.24 -11.28
N GLY A 154 -4.31 -9.23 -10.57
CA GLY A 154 -2.89 -8.88 -10.57
C GLY A 154 -2.36 -8.57 -11.98
N THR A 155 -1.25 -9.21 -12.37
CA THR A 155 -0.61 -9.07 -13.69
C THR A 155 -1.05 -10.15 -14.69
N PHE A 156 -2.16 -10.86 -14.42
CA PHE A 156 -2.49 -12.08 -15.16
C PHE A 156 -3.44 -11.85 -16.34
N LEU A 157 -4.29 -10.79 -16.33
CA LEU A 157 -5.22 -10.52 -17.44
C LEU A 157 -4.43 -10.24 -18.72
N ASN A 158 -4.54 -11.15 -19.69
CA ASN A 158 -3.82 -11.13 -20.95
C ASN A 158 -2.32 -10.82 -20.77
N GLY A 159 -1.72 -11.36 -19.69
CA GLY A 159 -0.35 -11.11 -19.28
C GLY A 159 0.67 -11.60 -20.30
N ILE A 160 1.66 -10.75 -20.62
CA ILE A 160 2.77 -11.05 -21.55
C ILE A 160 4.07 -10.63 -20.88
N MET A 161 4.99 -11.57 -20.70
CA MET A 161 6.36 -11.31 -20.24
C MET A 161 7.29 -11.02 -21.42
N HIS A 162 8.13 -10.00 -21.28
CA HIS A 162 9.09 -9.58 -22.30
C HIS A 162 10.52 -9.69 -21.77
N ILE A 163 11.38 -10.41 -22.50
CA ILE A 163 12.83 -10.53 -22.27
C ILE A 163 13.53 -10.34 -23.61
N GLY A 164 14.11 -9.17 -23.85
CA GLY A 164 14.64 -8.80 -25.16
C GLY A 164 13.57 -8.96 -26.24
N GLU A 165 13.84 -9.79 -27.22
CA GLU A 165 12.93 -10.04 -28.34
C GLU A 165 11.88 -11.12 -28.06
N LYS A 166 11.99 -11.83 -26.92
CA LYS A 166 11.08 -12.92 -26.55
C LYS A 166 9.84 -12.38 -25.86
N GLN A 167 8.68 -12.89 -26.31
CA GLN A 167 7.37 -12.66 -25.69
C GLN A 167 6.82 -14.00 -25.20
N ILE A 168 6.46 -14.06 -23.92
CA ILE A 168 5.99 -15.29 -23.27
C ILE A 168 4.66 -14.97 -22.61
N GLY A 169 3.59 -15.63 -23.02
CA GLY A 169 2.27 -15.49 -22.40
C GLY A 169 2.29 -16.01 -20.97
N GLY A 170 1.91 -15.16 -20.02
CA GLY A 170 1.88 -15.48 -18.60
C GLY A 170 1.83 -14.24 -17.73
N GLY A 171 1.27 -14.34 -16.55
CA GLY A 171 1.25 -13.25 -15.57
C GLY A 171 2.50 -13.18 -14.71
N ARG A 172 3.24 -14.28 -14.61
CA ARG A 172 4.48 -14.48 -13.87
C ARG A 172 5.25 -15.66 -14.44
N VAL A 173 6.57 -15.75 -14.17
CA VAL A 173 7.39 -16.88 -14.63
C VAL A 173 6.76 -18.22 -14.21
N ALA A 174 6.63 -19.12 -15.18
CA ALA A 174 6.03 -20.46 -15.07
C ALA A 174 4.52 -20.48 -14.74
N GLU A 175 3.82 -19.37 -14.83
CA GLU A 175 2.36 -19.31 -14.62
C GLU A 175 1.65 -18.71 -15.86
N LYS A 176 0.54 -19.34 -16.26
CA LYS A 176 -0.22 -18.95 -17.45
C LYS A 176 -0.93 -17.61 -17.27
N ALA A 177 -1.21 -16.92 -18.36
CA ALA A 177 -2.11 -15.77 -18.37
C ALA A 177 -3.57 -16.19 -18.11
N ALA A 178 -4.37 -15.28 -17.56
CA ALA A 178 -5.82 -15.39 -17.50
C ALA A 178 -6.41 -14.67 -18.71
N THR A 179 -7.26 -15.37 -19.47
CA THR A 179 -7.89 -14.87 -20.70
C THR A 179 -9.41 -15.01 -20.64
N GLY A 180 -10.15 -14.22 -21.41
CA GLY A 180 -11.60 -14.24 -21.51
C GLY A 180 -12.32 -13.18 -20.67
N ILE A 181 -11.81 -12.84 -19.50
CA ILE A 181 -12.42 -11.87 -18.60
C ILE A 181 -12.35 -10.44 -19.17
N THR A 182 -11.21 -10.03 -19.73
CA THR A 182 -11.08 -8.68 -20.30
C THR A 182 -12.07 -8.48 -21.44
N GLU A 183 -12.13 -9.41 -22.38
CA GLU A 183 -13.00 -9.36 -23.54
C GLU A 183 -14.47 -9.29 -23.12
N GLN A 184 -14.85 -10.09 -22.12
CA GLN A 184 -16.19 -10.07 -21.58
C GLN A 184 -16.53 -8.71 -20.95
N LEU A 185 -15.66 -8.17 -20.08
CA LEU A 185 -15.88 -6.88 -19.42
C LEU A 185 -15.97 -5.74 -20.43
N VAL A 186 -15.13 -5.74 -21.47
CA VAL A 186 -15.18 -4.77 -22.57
C VAL A 186 -16.52 -4.86 -23.31
N SER A 187 -17.08 -6.07 -23.52
CA SER A 187 -18.38 -6.23 -24.15
C SER A 187 -19.54 -5.63 -23.33
N PHE A 188 -19.36 -5.46 -22.02
CA PHE A 188 -20.29 -4.72 -21.14
C PHE A 188 -20.00 -3.20 -21.05
N GLY A 189 -19.08 -2.70 -21.88
CA GLY A 189 -18.79 -1.28 -21.99
C GLY A 189 -17.75 -0.75 -20.99
N LEU A 190 -16.99 -1.62 -20.31
CA LEU A 190 -15.89 -1.18 -19.48
C LEU A 190 -14.66 -0.85 -20.35
N GLU A 191 -14.04 0.29 -20.08
CA GLU A 191 -12.81 0.72 -20.74
C GLU A 191 -11.61 0.00 -20.12
N SER A 192 -10.85 -0.73 -20.91
CA SER A 192 -9.57 -1.35 -20.54
C SER A 192 -8.42 -0.70 -21.30
N ASP A 193 -7.22 -0.81 -20.74
CA ASP A 193 -5.98 -0.39 -21.36
C ASP A 193 -4.85 -1.29 -20.82
N ARG A 194 -3.61 -1.09 -21.26
CA ARG A 194 -2.48 -1.91 -20.84
C ARG A 194 -1.49 -1.13 -19.99
N LEU A 195 -1.01 -1.77 -18.93
CA LEU A 195 0.09 -1.28 -18.11
C LEU A 195 1.26 -2.26 -18.13
N LYS A 196 2.43 -1.76 -17.82
CA LYS A 196 3.65 -2.55 -17.74
C LYS A 196 4.31 -2.33 -16.38
N THR A 197 4.84 -3.40 -15.79
CA THR A 197 5.79 -3.33 -14.69
C THR A 197 6.99 -4.22 -15.00
N GLY A 198 7.97 -4.30 -14.11
CA GLY A 198 9.15 -5.12 -14.34
C GLY A 198 9.76 -5.65 -13.06
N THR A 199 10.60 -6.65 -13.19
CA THR A 199 11.36 -7.25 -12.10
C THR A 199 12.83 -7.40 -12.48
N PRO A 200 13.78 -7.28 -11.54
CA PRO A 200 15.20 -7.51 -11.80
C PRO A 200 15.54 -9.00 -11.82
N PRO A 201 16.77 -9.35 -12.25
CA PRO A 201 17.29 -10.69 -12.13
C PRO A 201 17.32 -11.20 -10.68
N ARG A 202 17.33 -12.51 -10.53
CA ARG A 202 17.64 -13.20 -9.27
C ARG A 202 19.00 -13.86 -9.40
N VAL A 203 19.80 -13.77 -8.35
CA VAL A 203 21.17 -14.28 -8.34
C VAL A 203 21.42 -15.19 -7.14
N ASP A 204 22.41 -16.08 -7.27
CA ASP A 204 22.91 -16.90 -6.19
C ASP A 204 23.80 -16.05 -5.26
N GLY A 205 23.33 -15.75 -4.07
CA GLY A 205 24.04 -14.95 -3.07
C GLY A 205 25.40 -15.53 -2.65
N ARG A 206 25.61 -16.85 -2.81
CA ARG A 206 26.91 -17.50 -2.53
C ARG A 206 27.99 -17.15 -3.56
N SER A 207 27.57 -16.63 -4.71
CA SER A 207 28.46 -16.20 -5.80
C SER A 207 28.85 -14.73 -5.74
N LEU A 208 28.36 -14.00 -4.74
CA LEU A 208 28.60 -12.57 -4.55
C LEU A 208 29.76 -12.32 -3.56
N ASP A 209 30.51 -11.26 -3.82
CA ASP A 209 31.57 -10.75 -2.94
C ASP A 209 31.04 -9.53 -2.15
N TYR A 210 30.48 -9.80 -0.99
CA TYR A 210 29.90 -8.78 -0.11
C TYR A 210 30.92 -7.79 0.46
N THR A 211 32.24 -8.11 0.43
CA THR A 211 33.28 -7.19 0.89
C THR A 211 33.42 -5.93 0.03
N LYS A 212 32.86 -5.96 -1.19
CA LYS A 212 32.80 -4.84 -2.14
C LYS A 212 31.50 -4.06 -2.08
N MET A 213 30.67 -4.32 -1.10
CA MET A 213 29.35 -3.69 -0.93
C MET A 213 29.25 -3.04 0.44
N GLU A 214 28.39 -2.06 0.58
CA GLU A 214 28.06 -1.41 1.84
C GLU A 214 26.96 -2.20 2.56
N GLU A 215 27.24 -2.65 3.79
CA GLU A 215 26.24 -3.36 4.59
C GLU A 215 25.17 -2.41 5.12
N GLN A 216 23.91 -2.75 4.94
CA GLN A 216 22.76 -2.05 5.49
C GLN A 216 22.06 -2.94 6.51
N LYS A 217 22.29 -2.68 7.79
CA LYS A 217 21.64 -3.37 8.91
C LYS A 217 20.20 -2.90 9.13
N GLY A 218 19.42 -3.73 9.79
CA GLY A 218 18.11 -3.35 10.34
C GLY A 218 18.24 -2.42 11.55
N ASP A 219 17.13 -1.82 11.95
CA ASP A 219 17.07 -0.97 13.14
C ASP A 219 17.15 -1.86 14.40
N GLU A 220 17.71 -1.32 15.48
CA GLU A 220 17.78 -2.00 16.78
C GLU A 220 16.40 -2.12 17.44
N GLU A 221 15.50 -1.20 17.14
CA GLU A 221 14.13 -1.20 17.61
C GLU A 221 13.20 -1.74 16.52
N VAL A 222 12.59 -2.89 16.73
CA VAL A 222 11.66 -3.54 15.80
C VAL A 222 10.23 -3.31 16.25
N VAL A 223 9.60 -2.24 15.75
CA VAL A 223 8.20 -1.90 16.09
C VAL A 223 7.20 -2.83 15.37
N GLY A 224 7.49 -3.20 14.10
CA GLY A 224 6.57 -4.00 13.27
C GLY A 224 5.39 -3.20 12.73
N PHE A 225 4.41 -3.92 12.15
CA PHE A 225 3.18 -3.35 11.58
C PHE A 225 1.94 -3.60 12.44
N SER A 226 1.82 -4.80 13.02
CA SER A 226 0.60 -5.13 13.76
C SER A 226 0.53 -4.41 15.11
N TYR A 227 -0.68 -3.95 15.47
CA TYR A 227 -1.02 -3.44 16.78
C TYR A 227 -1.30 -4.55 17.79
N LEU A 228 -1.34 -5.81 17.33
CA LEU A 228 -1.43 -6.99 18.20
C LEU A 228 -0.03 -7.43 18.66
N ASP A 229 0.02 -8.20 19.72
CA ASP A 229 1.25 -8.78 20.27
C ASP A 229 1.74 -9.96 19.40
N ILE A 230 2.18 -9.64 18.17
CA ILE A 230 2.71 -10.61 17.22
C ILE A 230 4.23 -10.78 17.46
N PRO A 231 4.74 -12.03 17.45
CA PRO A 231 6.18 -12.28 17.52
C PRO A 231 6.94 -11.53 16.44
N LYS A 232 7.98 -10.80 16.82
CA LYS A 232 8.82 -10.00 15.91
C LYS A 232 10.24 -10.57 15.87
N VAL A 233 10.92 -10.33 14.75
CA VAL A 233 12.35 -10.68 14.66
C VAL A 233 13.14 -9.93 15.72
N LYS A 234 14.04 -10.61 16.41
CA LYS A 234 14.94 -9.97 17.37
C LYS A 234 16.00 -9.15 16.63
N PRO A 235 16.40 -7.99 17.17
CA PRO A 235 17.37 -7.11 16.51
C PRO A 235 18.67 -7.82 16.09
N GLU A 236 19.22 -8.67 16.96
CA GLU A 236 20.45 -9.42 16.75
C GLU A 236 20.34 -10.53 15.70
N ASN A 237 19.11 -10.95 15.37
CA ASN A 237 18.87 -12.03 14.41
C ASN A 237 18.54 -11.50 13.00
N GLN A 238 18.44 -10.18 12.81
CA GLN A 238 18.10 -9.63 11.51
C GLN A 238 19.16 -9.92 10.44
N ARG A 239 18.72 -10.16 9.20
CA ARG A 239 19.61 -10.25 8.04
C ARG A 239 19.87 -8.87 7.46
N SER A 240 21.12 -8.61 7.08
CA SER A 240 21.50 -7.38 6.39
C SER A 240 21.06 -7.41 4.93
N CYS A 241 20.70 -6.24 4.39
CA CYS A 241 20.74 -5.94 2.98
C CYS A 241 22.07 -5.27 2.64
N TRP A 242 22.39 -5.16 1.35
CA TRP A 242 23.66 -4.61 0.92
C TRP A 242 23.42 -3.58 -0.18
N ILE A 243 24.34 -2.60 -0.27
CA ILE A 243 24.26 -1.54 -1.28
C ILE A 243 25.49 -1.63 -2.17
N THR A 244 25.26 -1.54 -3.47
CA THR A 244 26.30 -1.38 -4.48
C THR A 244 25.82 -0.41 -5.56
N TYR A 245 26.65 -0.16 -6.56
CA TYR A 245 26.35 0.83 -7.60
C TYR A 245 26.73 0.30 -8.99
N THR A 246 25.99 0.70 -9.99
CA THR A 246 26.45 0.61 -11.39
C THR A 246 27.52 1.67 -11.65
N ASP A 247 28.26 1.49 -12.72
CA ASP A 247 29.20 2.48 -13.26
C ASP A 247 29.01 2.66 -14.78
N THR A 248 29.83 3.49 -15.41
CA THR A 248 29.76 3.75 -16.85
C THR A 248 30.01 2.51 -17.69
N VAL A 249 30.86 1.57 -17.23
CA VAL A 249 31.12 0.30 -17.94
C VAL A 249 29.86 -0.57 -17.97
N VAL A 250 29.16 -0.67 -16.83
CA VAL A 250 27.86 -1.34 -16.74
C VAL A 250 26.84 -0.69 -17.67
N HIS A 251 26.78 0.67 -17.68
CA HIS A 251 25.87 1.41 -18.54
C HIS A 251 26.14 1.17 -20.04
N ASP A 252 27.40 1.14 -20.45
CA ASP A 252 27.76 0.93 -21.87
C ASP A 252 27.39 -0.49 -22.33
N ILE A 253 27.58 -1.50 -21.49
CA ILE A 253 27.11 -2.86 -21.80
C ILE A 253 25.58 -2.89 -21.93
N LEU A 254 24.83 -2.27 -20.99
CA LEU A 254 23.37 -2.24 -21.08
C LEU A 254 22.87 -1.54 -22.34
N LYS A 255 23.53 -0.47 -22.79
CA LYS A 255 23.21 0.25 -24.02
C LYS A 255 23.32 -0.63 -25.26
N THR A 256 24.21 -1.64 -25.29
CA THR A 256 24.33 -2.57 -26.44
C THR A 256 23.04 -3.38 -26.69
N GLY A 257 22.17 -3.48 -25.71
CA GLY A 257 20.90 -4.17 -25.83
C GLY A 257 19.69 -3.28 -26.14
N PHE A 258 19.86 -1.95 -26.25
CA PHE A 258 18.73 -1.02 -26.38
C PHE A 258 17.93 -1.24 -27.66
N ASP A 259 18.56 -1.51 -28.80
CA ASP A 259 17.87 -1.80 -30.05
C ASP A 259 17.00 -3.08 -29.98
N ARG A 260 17.34 -3.96 -29.07
CA ARG A 260 16.62 -5.22 -28.81
C ARG A 260 15.68 -5.13 -27.60
N SER A 261 15.65 -3.97 -26.93
CA SER A 261 14.73 -3.73 -25.81
C SER A 261 13.28 -3.70 -26.29
N PRO A 262 12.36 -4.44 -25.66
CA PRO A 262 10.94 -4.42 -26.04
C PRO A 262 10.32 -3.03 -25.86
N MET A 263 10.86 -2.21 -24.95
CA MET A 263 10.40 -0.83 -24.71
C MET A 263 10.77 0.11 -25.85
N TYR A 264 12.02 0.06 -26.32
CA TYR A 264 12.51 0.96 -27.36
C TYR A 264 12.17 0.47 -28.79
N ALA A 265 11.94 -0.82 -28.94
CA ALA A 265 11.49 -1.43 -30.18
C ALA A 265 9.95 -1.36 -30.41
N GLY A 266 9.20 -0.70 -29.51
CA GLY A 266 7.74 -0.54 -29.63
C GLY A 266 6.94 -1.85 -29.48
N ARG A 267 7.51 -2.87 -28.82
CA ARG A 267 6.83 -4.16 -28.59
C ARG A 267 5.97 -4.16 -27.34
N ILE A 268 6.15 -3.19 -26.44
CA ILE A 268 5.33 -2.96 -25.25
C ILE A 268 4.45 -1.75 -25.55
N GLU A 269 3.14 -1.95 -25.48
CA GLU A 269 2.13 -0.90 -25.62
C GLU A 269 1.84 -0.24 -24.25
N GLY A 270 1.97 -1.01 -23.17
CA GLY A 270 1.65 -0.61 -21.82
C GLY A 270 2.60 0.46 -21.25
N VAL A 271 2.04 1.46 -20.58
CA VAL A 271 2.80 2.50 -19.88
C VAL A 271 3.42 1.94 -18.60
N GLY A 272 4.72 2.23 -18.40
CA GLY A 272 5.47 1.81 -17.20
C GLY A 272 5.40 2.81 -16.04
N PRO A 273 5.69 2.36 -14.80
CA PRO A 273 5.63 3.22 -13.63
C PRO A 273 6.77 4.24 -13.61
N ARG A 274 6.43 5.51 -13.41
CA ARG A 274 7.38 6.63 -13.32
C ARG A 274 8.42 6.45 -12.21
N TYR A 275 8.02 5.86 -11.08
CA TYR A 275 8.81 5.80 -9.85
C TYR A 275 9.48 4.45 -9.58
N CYS A 276 9.39 3.51 -10.52
CA CYS A 276 10.17 2.28 -10.55
C CYS A 276 10.67 2.04 -11.99
N PRO A 277 11.47 2.98 -12.52
CA PRO A 277 11.97 2.85 -13.88
C PRO A 277 12.91 1.64 -13.98
N SER A 278 12.93 1.01 -15.14
CA SER A 278 13.93 0.01 -15.46
C SER A 278 15.33 0.63 -15.45
N ILE A 279 16.37 -0.20 -15.39
CA ILE A 279 17.75 0.31 -15.43
C ILE A 279 18.04 1.03 -16.76
N GLU A 280 17.49 0.52 -17.87
CA GLU A 280 17.58 1.16 -19.18
C GLU A 280 16.91 2.55 -19.20
N ASP A 281 15.76 2.71 -18.55
CA ASP A 281 15.10 4.01 -18.37
C ASP A 281 15.94 4.98 -17.55
N LYS A 282 16.59 4.49 -16.48
CA LYS A 282 17.45 5.32 -15.64
C LYS A 282 18.65 5.85 -16.42
N ILE A 283 19.30 4.97 -17.17
CA ILE A 283 20.48 5.33 -17.96
C ILE A 283 20.12 6.33 -19.06
N ASN A 284 18.95 6.17 -19.68
CA ASN A 284 18.50 7.07 -20.74
C ASN A 284 18.04 8.43 -20.20
N ARG A 285 17.20 8.43 -19.15
CA ARG A 285 16.62 9.67 -18.59
C ARG A 285 17.61 10.49 -17.75
N PHE A 286 18.59 9.82 -17.14
CA PHE A 286 19.59 10.42 -16.27
C PHE A 286 21.01 10.14 -16.79
N ALA A 287 21.21 10.41 -18.09
CA ALA A 287 22.46 10.13 -18.79
C ALA A 287 23.70 10.80 -18.14
N ASP A 288 23.50 11.94 -17.46
CA ASP A 288 24.56 12.67 -16.74
C ASP A 288 24.99 11.98 -15.42
N ARG A 289 24.27 10.93 -14.99
CA ARG A 289 24.64 10.20 -13.77
C ARG A 289 25.54 9.02 -14.12
N GLU A 290 26.76 9.05 -13.60
CA GLU A 290 27.76 8.01 -13.80
C GLU A 290 27.42 6.70 -13.06
N ARG A 291 26.55 6.74 -12.05
CA ARG A 291 26.18 5.58 -11.23
C ARG A 291 24.74 5.58 -10.79
N HIS A 292 24.15 4.39 -10.64
CA HIS A 292 22.85 4.15 -10.04
C HIS A 292 22.96 3.16 -8.87
N GLN A 293 22.29 3.46 -7.77
CA GLN A 293 22.28 2.61 -6.58
C GLN A 293 21.50 1.34 -6.83
N LEU A 294 22.04 0.22 -6.34
CA LEU A 294 21.43 -1.10 -6.31
C LEU A 294 21.37 -1.59 -4.86
N PHE A 295 20.26 -2.24 -4.51
CA PHE A 295 20.13 -2.94 -3.24
C PHE A 295 20.17 -4.44 -3.50
N VAL A 296 20.99 -5.15 -2.75
CA VAL A 296 21.19 -6.59 -2.79
C VAL A 296 20.44 -7.16 -1.59
N GLU A 297 19.26 -7.71 -1.84
CA GLU A 297 18.28 -8.03 -0.82
C GLU A 297 18.05 -9.54 -0.76
N PRO A 298 18.29 -10.22 0.40
CA PRO A 298 17.99 -11.63 0.54
C PRO A 298 16.48 -11.89 0.43
N GLU A 299 16.09 -12.96 -0.26
CA GLU A 299 14.68 -13.34 -0.44
C GLU A 299 14.12 -14.22 0.70
N GLY A 300 14.90 -14.52 1.74
CA GLY A 300 14.43 -15.28 2.90
C GLY A 300 15.54 -15.74 3.84
N TRP A 301 15.16 -16.46 4.88
CA TRP A 301 16.07 -16.99 5.88
C TRP A 301 16.99 -18.09 5.35
N ASN A 302 16.39 -19.06 4.66
CA ASN A 302 17.03 -20.31 4.29
C ASN A 302 17.26 -20.45 2.78
N THR A 303 17.07 -19.37 2.02
CA THR A 303 17.37 -19.33 0.58
C THR A 303 18.68 -18.61 0.31
N VAL A 304 19.36 -19.05 -0.74
CA VAL A 304 20.52 -18.36 -1.31
C VAL A 304 20.13 -17.35 -2.38
N GLU A 305 18.84 -17.27 -2.70
CA GLU A 305 18.31 -16.38 -3.71
C GLU A 305 18.35 -14.93 -3.23
N VAL A 306 18.85 -14.05 -4.08
CA VAL A 306 18.98 -12.61 -3.82
C VAL A 306 18.29 -11.81 -4.92
N TYR A 307 17.53 -10.82 -4.49
CA TYR A 307 16.87 -9.82 -5.32
C TYR A 307 17.79 -8.62 -5.55
N VAL A 308 18.00 -8.23 -6.80
CA VAL A 308 18.86 -7.09 -7.16
C VAL A 308 18.00 -5.86 -7.41
N ASN A 309 17.52 -5.22 -6.35
CA ASN A 309 16.62 -4.07 -6.44
C ASN A 309 17.32 -2.88 -7.09
N GLY A 310 16.65 -2.26 -8.04
CA GLY A 310 17.20 -1.16 -8.84
C GLY A 310 17.74 -1.57 -10.21
N PHE A 311 17.92 -2.90 -10.45
CA PHE A 311 18.34 -3.47 -11.73
C PHE A 311 17.18 -4.11 -12.51
N SER A 312 15.95 -3.61 -12.34
CA SER A 312 14.80 -4.07 -13.14
C SER A 312 15.06 -3.81 -14.62
N THR A 313 14.86 -4.81 -15.46
CA THR A 313 15.19 -4.71 -16.89
C THR A 313 14.40 -5.70 -17.73
N SER A 314 14.19 -5.38 -18.99
CA SER A 314 13.64 -6.26 -20.01
C SER A 314 14.61 -6.51 -21.18
N LEU A 315 15.86 -6.13 -21.05
CA LEU A 315 16.91 -6.38 -22.05
C LEU A 315 17.12 -7.88 -22.29
N PRO A 316 17.78 -8.26 -23.40
CA PRO A 316 18.18 -9.65 -23.64
C PRO A 316 18.96 -10.24 -22.47
N GLU A 317 18.75 -11.52 -22.17
CA GLU A 317 19.32 -12.19 -21.01
C GLU A 317 20.84 -12.12 -20.97
N GLU A 318 21.52 -12.29 -22.11
CA GLU A 318 22.96 -12.20 -22.21
C GLU A 318 23.50 -10.82 -21.86
N VAL A 319 22.80 -9.77 -22.26
CA VAL A 319 23.16 -8.36 -21.93
C VAL A 319 22.99 -8.12 -20.43
N GLN A 320 21.88 -8.59 -19.86
CA GLN A 320 21.65 -8.51 -18.41
C GLN A 320 22.77 -9.19 -17.63
N TYR A 321 23.15 -10.39 -18.06
CA TYR A 321 24.16 -11.20 -17.38
C TYR A 321 25.56 -10.58 -17.46
N GLU A 322 25.94 -10.11 -18.65
CA GLU A 322 27.23 -9.46 -18.85
C GLU A 322 27.35 -8.16 -18.04
N ALA A 323 26.34 -7.30 -18.11
CA ALA A 323 26.30 -6.05 -17.35
C ALA A 323 26.32 -6.30 -15.82
N LEU A 324 25.54 -7.27 -15.36
CA LEU A 324 25.47 -7.61 -13.94
C LEU A 324 26.82 -8.02 -13.37
N ARG A 325 27.61 -8.80 -14.11
CA ARG A 325 28.95 -9.25 -13.70
C ARG A 325 30.00 -8.13 -13.64
N ARG A 326 29.72 -6.95 -14.15
CA ARG A 326 30.58 -5.76 -14.01
C ARG A 326 30.25 -4.92 -12.78
N VAL A 327 29.09 -5.15 -12.16
CA VAL A 327 28.73 -4.45 -10.92
C VAL A 327 29.71 -4.89 -9.80
N PRO A 328 30.22 -3.96 -8.97
CA PRO A 328 31.07 -4.30 -7.83
C PRO A 328 30.43 -5.37 -6.93
N GLY A 329 31.19 -6.43 -6.65
CA GLY A 329 30.73 -7.59 -5.89
C GLY A 329 30.03 -8.68 -6.71
N PHE A 330 29.76 -8.47 -8.00
CA PHE A 330 29.06 -9.43 -8.87
C PHE A 330 29.96 -10.14 -9.91
N ALA A 331 31.26 -9.99 -9.86
CA ALA A 331 32.17 -10.54 -10.87
C ALA A 331 31.98 -12.05 -11.15
N ASN A 332 31.61 -12.82 -10.12
CA ASN A 332 31.35 -14.26 -10.20
C ASN A 332 29.85 -14.60 -10.11
N ALA A 333 28.96 -13.62 -10.23
CA ALA A 333 27.53 -13.81 -10.05
C ALA A 333 26.98 -14.92 -10.96
N ARG A 334 26.13 -15.77 -10.37
CA ARG A 334 25.33 -16.78 -11.06
C ARG A 334 23.90 -16.33 -11.06
N MET A 335 23.31 -16.15 -12.23
CA MET A 335 21.93 -15.72 -12.38
C MET A 335 21.02 -16.95 -12.35
N PHE A 336 20.02 -16.95 -11.47
CA PHE A 336 18.99 -17.99 -11.41
C PHE A 336 17.89 -17.77 -12.47
N ARG A 337 17.52 -16.52 -12.69
CA ARG A 337 16.57 -16.10 -13.74
C ARG A 337 16.79 -14.64 -14.12
N PRO A 338 16.56 -14.30 -15.38
CA PRO A 338 16.67 -12.91 -15.85
C PRO A 338 15.57 -12.02 -15.28
N GLY A 339 15.79 -10.72 -15.32
CA GLY A 339 14.73 -9.72 -15.21
C GLY A 339 13.83 -9.76 -16.44
N TYR A 340 12.60 -9.31 -16.27
CA TYR A 340 11.62 -9.18 -17.37
C TYR A 340 10.64 -8.04 -17.12
N ALA A 341 10.08 -7.52 -18.20
CA ALA A 341 8.88 -6.69 -18.11
C ALA A 341 7.65 -7.59 -18.21
N ILE A 342 6.61 -7.27 -17.44
CA ILE A 342 5.28 -7.87 -17.55
C ILE A 342 4.29 -6.81 -17.97
N GLU A 343 3.56 -7.06 -19.04
CA GLU A 343 2.51 -6.25 -19.60
C GLU A 343 1.17 -6.97 -19.39
N TYR A 344 0.13 -6.24 -18.97
CA TYR A 344 -1.16 -6.81 -18.58
C TYR A 344 -2.28 -5.80 -18.71
N ASP A 345 -3.53 -6.28 -18.83
CA ASP A 345 -4.71 -5.44 -18.90
C ASP A 345 -5.10 -4.90 -17.53
N PHE A 346 -5.57 -3.64 -17.54
CA PHE A 346 -6.21 -3.00 -16.40
C PHE A 346 -7.46 -2.25 -16.86
N PHE A 347 -8.31 -1.86 -15.93
CA PHE A 347 -9.50 -1.09 -16.18
C PHE A 347 -9.40 0.28 -15.53
N GLN A 348 -9.86 1.33 -16.25
CA GLN A 348 -9.82 2.68 -15.71
C GLN A 348 -10.64 2.78 -14.42
N PRO A 349 -10.04 3.14 -13.28
CA PRO A 349 -10.71 3.11 -11.99
C PRO A 349 -11.80 4.18 -11.84
N THR A 350 -11.88 5.16 -12.73
CA THR A 350 -12.99 6.12 -12.81
C THR A 350 -14.34 5.46 -13.07
N GLN A 351 -14.34 4.20 -13.52
CA GLN A 351 -15.53 3.38 -13.76
C GLN A 351 -16.04 2.68 -12.48
N LEU A 352 -15.36 2.90 -11.36
CA LEU A 352 -15.75 2.34 -10.06
C LEU A 352 -16.48 3.37 -9.19
N ARG A 353 -17.26 2.86 -8.26
CA ARG A 353 -17.77 3.59 -7.09
C ARG A 353 -16.70 3.63 -6.00
N TYR A 354 -16.86 4.47 -5.00
CA TYR A 354 -15.92 4.55 -3.85
C TYR A 354 -15.87 3.27 -3.00
N THR A 355 -16.83 2.38 -3.19
CA THR A 355 -16.85 1.02 -2.65
C THR A 355 -15.97 0.03 -3.43
N LEU A 356 -15.34 0.47 -4.52
CA LEU A 356 -14.64 -0.33 -5.53
C LEU A 356 -15.58 -1.23 -6.36
N GLU A 357 -16.88 -1.06 -6.27
CA GLU A 357 -17.87 -1.67 -7.13
C GLU A 357 -17.89 -1.01 -8.51
N THR A 358 -18.04 -1.79 -9.58
CA THR A 358 -18.18 -1.25 -10.93
C THR A 358 -19.50 -0.49 -11.08
N LYS A 359 -19.48 0.60 -11.88
CA LYS A 359 -20.71 1.35 -12.20
C LYS A 359 -21.59 0.62 -13.23
N ALA A 360 -20.98 -0.17 -14.09
CA ALA A 360 -21.65 -0.86 -15.20
C ALA A 360 -22.31 -2.19 -14.80
N ILE A 361 -21.71 -2.92 -13.86
CA ILE A 361 -22.18 -4.26 -13.45
C ILE A 361 -22.36 -4.27 -11.95
N ASP A 362 -23.59 -4.49 -11.50
CA ASP A 362 -23.92 -4.55 -10.08
C ASP A 362 -23.26 -5.75 -9.39
N SER A 363 -22.85 -5.59 -8.12
CA SER A 363 -22.20 -6.62 -7.29
C SER A 363 -20.88 -7.17 -7.87
N LEU A 364 -20.22 -6.42 -8.75
CA LEU A 364 -18.89 -6.71 -9.28
C LEU A 364 -17.89 -5.69 -8.75
N TYR A 365 -16.84 -6.16 -8.07
CA TYR A 365 -15.80 -5.34 -7.44
C TYR A 365 -14.44 -5.60 -8.07
N PHE A 366 -13.61 -4.56 -8.17
CA PHE A 366 -12.23 -4.66 -8.61
C PHE A 366 -11.28 -4.21 -7.51
N ALA A 367 -10.19 -4.95 -7.27
CA ALA A 367 -9.17 -4.56 -6.30
C ALA A 367 -7.75 -4.92 -6.75
N GLY A 368 -6.81 -4.03 -6.50
CA GLY A 368 -5.40 -4.21 -6.82
C GLY A 368 -5.01 -3.71 -8.21
N GLN A 369 -4.13 -4.44 -8.88
CA GLN A 369 -3.52 -4.01 -10.15
C GLN A 369 -4.52 -3.87 -11.29
N ILE A 370 -5.65 -4.55 -11.26
CA ILE A 370 -6.75 -4.38 -12.21
C ILE A 370 -7.26 -2.92 -12.26
N ASN A 371 -7.04 -2.14 -11.18
CA ASN A 371 -7.38 -0.72 -11.07
C ASN A 371 -6.20 0.21 -11.42
N GLY A 372 -5.14 -0.33 -12.03
CA GLY A 372 -3.97 0.46 -12.43
C GLY A 372 -3.02 0.84 -11.30
N THR A 373 -3.04 0.16 -10.15
CA THR A 373 -2.06 0.35 -9.08
C THR A 373 -0.87 -0.60 -9.21
N THR A 374 0.28 -0.22 -8.64
CA THR A 374 1.44 -1.10 -8.50
C THR A 374 1.95 -1.07 -7.06
N GLY A 375 1.92 -2.20 -6.39
CA GLY A 375 2.40 -2.40 -5.02
C GLY A 375 1.51 -3.34 -4.24
N TYR A 376 2.11 -4.09 -3.33
CA TYR A 376 1.42 -5.06 -2.49
C TYR A 376 0.44 -4.37 -1.53
N GLU A 377 0.87 -3.25 -0.96
CA GLU A 377 0.11 -2.46 0.00
C GLU A 377 -1.11 -1.79 -0.64
N GLU A 378 -0.92 -1.23 -1.85
CA GLU A 378 -2.01 -0.66 -2.65
C GLU A 378 -3.03 -1.73 -3.06
N ALA A 379 -2.57 -2.94 -3.34
CA ALA A 379 -3.46 -4.06 -3.66
C ALA A 379 -4.22 -4.56 -2.43
N ALA A 380 -3.51 -4.76 -1.31
CA ALA A 380 -4.08 -5.24 -0.05
C ALA A 380 -5.16 -4.29 0.49
N CYS A 381 -4.90 -2.96 0.49
CA CYS A 381 -5.88 -2.00 0.99
C CYS A 381 -7.14 -1.90 0.12
N GLN A 382 -7.02 -2.06 -1.20
CA GLN A 382 -8.19 -2.18 -2.07
C GLN A 382 -8.94 -3.49 -1.82
N GLY A 383 -8.19 -4.58 -1.57
CA GLY A 383 -8.77 -5.88 -1.25
C GLY A 383 -9.65 -5.84 -0.02
N ILE A 384 -9.13 -5.34 1.11
CA ILE A 384 -9.92 -5.26 2.35
C ILE A 384 -11.17 -4.40 2.15
N MET A 385 -11.06 -3.24 1.48
CA MET A 385 -12.21 -2.37 1.22
C MET A 385 -13.25 -3.02 0.29
N ALA A 386 -12.83 -3.72 -0.76
CA ALA A 386 -13.73 -4.44 -1.66
C ALA A 386 -14.42 -5.61 -0.95
N GLY A 387 -13.69 -6.37 -0.12
CA GLY A 387 -14.24 -7.47 0.66
C GLY A 387 -15.28 -7.01 1.68
N MET A 388 -14.98 -5.95 2.45
CA MET A 388 -15.94 -5.33 3.37
C MET A 388 -17.21 -4.88 2.64
N ASN A 389 -17.07 -4.12 1.56
CA ASN A 389 -18.21 -3.57 0.83
C ASN A 389 -19.03 -4.64 0.10
N ALA A 390 -18.39 -5.72 -0.39
CA ALA A 390 -19.10 -6.86 -0.94
C ALA A 390 -19.96 -7.54 0.15
N HIS A 391 -19.41 -7.76 1.34
CA HIS A 391 -20.16 -8.28 2.49
C HIS A 391 -21.34 -7.37 2.87
N LEU A 392 -21.08 -6.07 3.05
CA LEU A 392 -22.11 -5.11 3.45
C LEU A 392 -23.26 -5.06 2.42
N LYS A 393 -22.94 -5.05 1.13
CA LYS A 393 -23.96 -5.05 0.06
C LYS A 393 -24.81 -6.31 0.06
N VAL A 394 -24.21 -7.48 0.18
CA VAL A 394 -24.92 -8.77 0.21
C VAL A 394 -25.89 -8.83 1.40
N ASN A 395 -25.55 -8.18 2.50
CA ASN A 395 -26.38 -8.10 3.70
C ASN A 395 -27.30 -6.86 3.75
N ASN A 396 -27.41 -6.09 2.64
CA ASN A 396 -28.21 -4.86 2.56
C ASN A 396 -27.85 -3.81 3.62
N GLN A 397 -26.58 -3.72 3.98
CA GLN A 397 -26.04 -2.74 4.91
C GLN A 397 -25.48 -1.53 4.16
N ALA A 398 -25.32 -0.41 4.89
CA ALA A 398 -24.74 0.81 4.33
C ALA A 398 -23.28 0.58 3.89
N PRO A 399 -22.85 1.16 2.76
CA PRO A 399 -21.48 1.01 2.29
C PRO A 399 -20.47 1.69 3.22
N PHE A 400 -19.27 1.12 3.32
CA PHE A 400 -18.16 1.69 4.06
C PHE A 400 -17.18 2.39 3.11
N VAL A 401 -16.98 3.68 3.31
CA VAL A 401 -16.09 4.51 2.49
C VAL A 401 -15.23 5.36 3.41
N LEU A 402 -13.92 5.30 3.23
CA LEU A 402 -12.95 6.14 3.95
C LEU A 402 -12.70 7.43 3.16
N LYS A 403 -12.73 8.57 3.86
CA LYS A 403 -12.40 9.87 3.29
C LYS A 403 -10.89 10.08 3.24
N ARG A 404 -10.45 11.07 2.50
CA ARG A 404 -9.03 11.50 2.45
C ARG A 404 -8.49 11.97 3.80
N SER A 405 -9.35 12.43 4.69
CA SER A 405 -9.01 12.82 6.07
C SER A 405 -8.95 11.65 7.05
N ASP A 406 -9.50 10.51 6.69
CA ASP A 406 -9.60 9.36 7.58
C ASP A 406 -8.40 8.42 7.46
N ALA A 407 -7.91 8.22 6.21
CA ALA A 407 -6.87 7.23 5.92
C ALA A 407 -6.13 7.50 4.61
N TYR A 408 -4.87 7.03 4.51
CA TYR A 408 -4.16 6.89 3.22
C TYR A 408 -4.93 5.99 2.24
N ILE A 409 -5.64 4.98 2.75
CA ILE A 409 -6.55 4.14 1.96
C ILE A 409 -7.62 5.02 1.30
N GLY A 410 -8.21 5.96 2.04
CA GLY A 410 -9.18 6.92 1.48
C GLY A 410 -8.56 7.83 0.44
N VAL A 411 -7.32 8.32 0.66
CA VAL A 411 -6.58 9.12 -0.33
C VAL A 411 -6.35 8.33 -1.61
N LEU A 412 -5.94 7.05 -1.50
CA LEU A 412 -5.69 6.17 -2.64
C LEU A 412 -6.95 5.96 -3.47
N ILE A 413 -8.05 5.58 -2.84
CA ILE A 413 -9.31 5.29 -3.53
C ILE A 413 -9.86 6.57 -4.19
N ASP A 414 -9.82 7.71 -3.49
CA ASP A 414 -10.28 8.99 -4.05
C ASP A 414 -9.43 9.43 -5.25
N ASP A 415 -8.09 9.27 -5.18
CA ASP A 415 -7.21 9.55 -6.32
C ASP A 415 -7.53 8.67 -7.53
N LEU A 416 -7.71 7.35 -7.32
CA LEU A 416 -8.02 6.40 -8.40
C LEU A 416 -9.34 6.76 -9.09
N ILE A 417 -10.40 6.93 -8.31
CA ILE A 417 -11.75 7.15 -8.85
C ILE A 417 -11.92 8.56 -9.41
N GLY A 418 -11.34 9.55 -8.72
CA GLY A 418 -11.48 10.95 -9.11
C GLY A 418 -10.57 11.39 -10.26
N LYS A 419 -9.37 10.79 -10.38
CA LYS A 419 -8.37 11.22 -11.36
C LYS A 419 -8.12 10.19 -12.47
N GLY A 420 -8.44 8.92 -12.20
CA GLY A 420 -8.03 7.82 -13.07
C GLY A 420 -6.53 7.57 -13.05
N THR A 421 -6.08 6.68 -13.93
CA THR A 421 -4.65 6.34 -14.05
C THR A 421 -4.23 6.32 -15.52
N ASN A 422 -3.26 7.16 -15.88
CA ASN A 422 -2.58 7.11 -17.19
C ASN A 422 -1.22 6.41 -17.10
N GLU A 423 -0.74 6.17 -15.89
CA GLU A 423 0.48 5.43 -15.57
C GLU A 423 0.24 4.66 -14.27
N PRO A 424 0.94 3.56 -13.98
CA PRO A 424 0.74 2.80 -12.76
C PRO A 424 0.77 3.68 -11.51
N TYR A 425 -0.36 3.72 -10.79
CA TYR A 425 -0.51 4.52 -9.58
C TYR A 425 0.35 3.96 -8.45
N ARG A 426 0.99 4.87 -7.72
CA ARG A 426 1.77 4.55 -6.52
C ARG A 426 1.51 5.59 -5.44
N MET A 427 1.34 5.12 -4.19
CA MET A 427 1.14 6.00 -3.05
C MET A 427 2.45 6.67 -2.60
N PHE A 428 2.37 7.96 -2.28
CA PHE A 428 3.44 8.78 -1.69
C PHE A 428 2.85 9.67 -0.60
N THR A 429 3.69 10.07 0.35
CA THR A 429 3.28 11.01 1.41
C THR A 429 2.81 12.36 0.88
N SER A 430 3.31 12.79 -0.29
CA SER A 430 2.89 14.04 -0.93
C SER A 430 1.44 14.05 -1.45
N ARG A 431 0.81 12.87 -1.57
CA ARG A 431 -0.58 12.75 -2.02
C ARG A 431 -1.58 13.01 -0.90
N ALA A 432 -1.15 12.87 0.37
CA ALA A 432 -1.99 13.12 1.53
C ALA A 432 -1.82 14.58 2.00
N GLU A 433 -2.93 15.30 2.11
CA GLU A 433 -2.99 16.68 2.59
C GLU A 433 -2.85 16.75 4.11
N PHE A 434 -3.39 15.75 4.84
CA PHE A 434 -3.51 15.73 6.30
C PHE A 434 -2.52 14.77 6.95
N ARG A 435 -1.23 14.90 6.63
CA ARG A 435 -0.19 13.95 7.07
C ARG A 435 -0.01 13.88 8.58
N THR A 436 -0.28 14.98 9.28
CA THR A 436 -0.18 15.03 10.75
C THR A 436 -1.32 14.25 11.41
N LEU A 437 -2.48 14.18 10.78
CA LEU A 437 -3.59 13.32 11.21
C LEU A 437 -3.37 11.86 10.83
N LEU A 438 -2.83 11.59 9.62
CA LEU A 438 -2.73 10.26 9.02
C LEU A 438 -1.39 9.57 9.32
N ARG A 439 -0.94 9.59 10.58
CA ARG A 439 0.33 8.96 10.97
C ARG A 439 0.20 7.44 11.07
N GLN A 440 1.33 6.75 10.91
CA GLN A 440 1.40 5.29 11.06
C GLN A 440 1.18 4.83 12.51
N ASP A 441 1.51 5.68 13.50
CA ASP A 441 1.43 5.38 14.92
C ASP A 441 0.00 5.46 15.50
N ASN A 442 -0.93 6.11 14.79
CA ASN A 442 -2.29 6.36 15.26
C ASN A 442 -3.38 5.76 14.36
N ALA A 443 -3.06 4.85 13.44
CA ALA A 443 -4.06 4.28 12.55
C ALA A 443 -5.12 3.47 13.33
N ASP A 444 -4.72 2.78 14.38
CA ASP A 444 -5.61 2.08 15.30
C ASP A 444 -6.62 3.02 15.97
N LEU A 445 -6.16 4.17 16.47
CA LEU A 445 -7.02 5.17 17.12
C LEU A 445 -8.04 5.79 16.14
N ARG A 446 -7.77 5.77 14.83
CA ARG A 446 -8.65 6.34 13.80
C ARG A 446 -9.64 5.33 13.22
N LEU A 447 -9.24 4.06 13.07
CA LEU A 447 -9.93 3.12 12.20
C LEU A 447 -10.48 1.88 12.92
N THR A 448 -9.88 1.46 14.04
CA THR A 448 -10.28 0.18 14.68
C THR A 448 -11.71 0.22 15.20
N GLU A 449 -12.14 1.30 15.85
CA GLU A 449 -13.51 1.43 16.33
C GLU A 449 -14.53 1.37 15.17
N LEU A 450 -14.26 2.06 14.06
CA LEU A 450 -15.13 2.04 12.87
C LEU A 450 -15.27 0.62 12.29
N SER A 451 -14.16 -0.10 12.22
CA SER A 451 -14.14 -1.46 11.70
C SER A 451 -14.75 -2.48 12.66
N HIS A 452 -14.57 -2.28 13.96
CA HIS A 452 -15.19 -3.10 15.01
C HIS A 452 -16.72 -3.01 14.97
N GLN A 453 -17.27 -1.79 14.81
CA GLN A 453 -18.70 -1.56 14.67
C GLN A 453 -19.29 -2.27 13.42
N LEU A 454 -18.49 -2.49 12.38
CA LEU A 454 -18.86 -3.25 11.19
C LEU A 454 -18.63 -4.76 11.32
N GLY A 455 -18.03 -5.21 12.42
CA GLY A 455 -17.80 -6.63 12.71
C GLY A 455 -16.53 -7.23 12.09
N LEU A 456 -15.55 -6.42 11.60
CA LEU A 456 -14.29 -6.92 11.05
C LEU A 456 -13.17 -6.89 12.10
N ALA A 457 -12.89 -5.75 12.71
CA ALA A 457 -11.89 -5.69 13.78
C ALA A 457 -12.39 -6.43 15.04
N SER A 458 -11.53 -7.28 15.61
CA SER A 458 -11.87 -8.12 16.76
C SER A 458 -11.98 -7.32 18.06
N ASP A 459 -12.65 -7.90 19.06
CA ASP A 459 -12.72 -7.37 20.43
C ASP A 459 -11.33 -7.12 21.01
N LEU A 460 -10.38 -8.04 20.78
CA LEU A 460 -8.99 -7.87 21.24
C LEU A 460 -8.33 -6.60 20.66
N ARG A 461 -8.60 -6.26 19.40
CA ARG A 461 -8.09 -5.02 18.80
C ARG A 461 -8.72 -3.79 19.47
N MET A 462 -10.00 -3.85 19.77
CA MET A 462 -10.71 -2.76 20.46
C MET A 462 -10.23 -2.59 21.90
N GLU A 463 -9.96 -3.70 22.61
CA GLU A 463 -9.34 -3.68 23.94
C GLU A 463 -7.99 -2.98 23.94
N LYS A 464 -7.10 -3.31 22.97
CA LYS A 464 -5.78 -2.66 22.79
C LYS A 464 -5.90 -1.16 22.49
N VAL A 465 -6.85 -0.74 21.68
CA VAL A 465 -7.12 0.68 21.43
C VAL A 465 -7.57 1.40 22.69
N THR A 466 -8.47 0.78 23.45
CA THR A 466 -8.97 1.33 24.72
C THR A 466 -7.85 1.46 25.74
N GLU A 467 -7.03 0.42 25.90
CA GLU A 467 -5.85 0.40 26.78
C GLU A 467 -4.88 1.54 26.42
N LYS A 468 -4.49 1.62 25.12
CA LYS A 468 -3.61 2.68 24.61
C LYS A 468 -4.18 4.08 24.88
N THR A 469 -5.46 4.30 24.61
CA THR A 469 -6.12 5.59 24.80
C THR A 469 -6.08 6.02 26.27
N ASN A 470 -6.37 5.10 27.19
CA ASN A 470 -6.37 5.36 28.62
C ASN A 470 -4.97 5.69 29.12
N HIS A 471 -3.96 4.89 28.77
CA HIS A 471 -2.58 5.13 29.18
C HIS A 471 -2.02 6.43 28.63
N VAL A 472 -2.24 6.73 27.35
CA VAL A 472 -1.79 7.97 26.74
C VAL A 472 -2.45 9.19 27.38
N SER A 473 -3.75 9.13 27.65
CA SER A 473 -4.48 10.20 28.34
C SER A 473 -3.97 10.43 29.75
N GLU A 474 -3.68 9.37 30.51
CA GLU A 474 -3.08 9.44 31.85
C GLU A 474 -1.71 10.10 31.80
N ILE A 475 -0.83 9.67 30.88
CA ILE A 475 0.51 10.24 30.69
C ILE A 475 0.40 11.73 30.39
N ILE A 476 -0.43 12.14 29.44
CA ILE A 476 -0.64 13.56 29.08
C ILE A 476 -1.17 14.34 30.30
N GLY A 477 -2.08 13.76 31.09
CA GLY A 477 -2.55 14.36 32.34
C GLY A 477 -1.42 14.61 33.35
N ILE A 478 -0.51 13.63 33.51
CA ILE A 478 0.67 13.77 34.35
C ILE A 478 1.60 14.87 33.81
N LEU A 479 1.90 14.88 32.52
CA LEU A 479 2.76 15.90 31.88
C LEU A 479 2.22 17.32 32.08
N ASN A 480 0.91 17.50 32.01
CA ASN A 480 0.24 18.79 32.18
C ASN A 480 0.15 19.26 33.64
N THR A 481 0.16 18.34 34.59
CA THR A 481 -0.01 18.67 36.02
C THR A 481 1.30 18.65 36.79
N HIS A 482 2.22 17.76 36.47
CA HIS A 482 3.51 17.64 37.14
C HIS A 482 4.46 18.79 36.77
N SER A 483 5.16 19.36 37.79
CA SER A 483 6.14 20.43 37.61
C SER A 483 7.53 19.92 37.98
N ILE A 484 8.50 20.11 37.10
CA ILE A 484 9.91 19.77 37.27
C ILE A 484 10.65 20.99 37.79
N THR A 485 11.52 20.80 38.77
CA THR A 485 12.30 21.90 39.37
C THR A 485 13.54 22.23 38.53
N PRO A 486 14.05 23.47 38.60
CA PRO A 486 15.30 23.83 37.96
C PRO A 486 16.48 22.91 38.31
N ASP A 487 16.57 22.48 39.57
CA ASP A 487 17.65 21.63 40.07
C ASP A 487 17.65 20.25 39.44
N GLU A 488 16.49 19.73 39.06
CA GLU A 488 16.36 18.42 38.39
C GLU A 488 16.76 18.45 36.92
N ILE A 489 16.56 19.57 36.21
CA ILE A 489 16.60 19.56 34.73
C ILE A 489 17.66 20.48 34.12
N ASN A 490 18.15 21.49 34.83
CA ASN A 490 19.02 22.53 34.25
C ASN A 490 20.39 21.99 33.82
N GLU A 491 20.95 21.00 34.50
CA GLU A 491 22.18 20.35 34.08
C GLU A 491 22.03 19.72 32.70
N PHE A 492 20.96 18.96 32.49
CA PHE A 492 20.61 18.40 31.20
C PHE A 492 20.35 19.48 30.14
N LEU A 493 19.55 20.52 30.46
CA LEU A 493 19.26 21.60 29.53
C LEU A 493 20.54 22.31 29.06
N THR A 494 21.49 22.53 29.99
CA THR A 494 22.78 23.12 29.68
C THR A 494 23.60 22.22 28.77
N SER A 495 23.59 20.89 28.99
CA SER A 495 24.36 19.93 28.22
C SER A 495 23.93 19.87 26.74
N ILE A 496 22.69 20.24 26.42
CA ILE A 496 22.12 20.25 25.06
C ILE A 496 21.95 21.67 24.49
N ASP A 497 22.59 22.68 25.11
CA ASP A 497 22.51 24.10 24.72
C ASP A 497 21.03 24.61 24.64
N SER A 498 20.19 24.16 25.56
CA SER A 498 18.81 24.62 25.73
C SER A 498 18.70 25.63 26.89
N ALA A 499 17.80 26.59 26.75
CA ALA A 499 17.58 27.61 27.77
C ALA A 499 17.23 26.99 29.14
N VAL A 500 17.98 27.32 30.18
CA VAL A 500 17.71 26.86 31.56
C VAL A 500 16.41 27.45 32.08
N THR A 501 15.83 26.80 33.08
CA THR A 501 14.62 27.28 33.76
C THR A 501 15.01 28.00 35.06
N THR A 502 14.33 29.10 35.36
CA THR A 502 14.51 29.87 36.63
C THR A 502 13.45 29.49 37.67
N GLU A 503 12.39 28.87 37.26
CA GLU A 503 11.26 28.43 38.10
C GLU A 503 10.76 27.05 37.68
N LYS A 504 9.91 26.44 38.52
CA LYS A 504 9.27 25.14 38.19
C LYS A 504 8.50 25.22 36.88
N GLN A 505 8.75 24.29 35.97
CA GLN A 505 8.07 24.19 34.68
C GLN A 505 7.24 22.93 34.60
N LYS A 506 6.05 23.02 34.00
CA LYS A 506 5.25 21.83 33.67
C LYS A 506 6.03 20.93 32.72
N ALA A 507 6.00 19.61 32.95
CA ALA A 507 6.69 18.66 32.13
C ALA A 507 6.28 18.78 30.63
N ALA A 508 4.99 19.01 30.36
CA ALA A 508 4.49 19.27 29.00
C ALA A 508 5.20 20.46 28.31
N LYS A 509 5.50 21.55 29.05
CA LYS A 509 6.23 22.71 28.49
C LYS A 509 7.66 22.37 28.10
N LEU A 510 8.31 21.48 28.84
CA LEU A 510 9.66 21.00 28.51
C LEU A 510 9.63 20.09 27.28
N VAL A 511 8.65 19.18 27.20
CA VAL A 511 8.42 18.31 26.03
C VAL A 511 8.19 19.12 24.74
N LEU A 512 7.51 20.27 24.81
CA LEU A 512 7.26 21.15 23.67
C LEU A 512 8.52 21.77 23.08
N ARG A 513 9.65 21.78 23.81
CA ARG A 513 10.90 22.36 23.29
C ARG A 513 11.45 21.52 22.12
N PRO A 514 11.93 22.16 21.04
CA PRO A 514 12.66 21.44 20.01
C PRO A 514 13.84 20.67 20.62
N ASN A 515 14.20 19.54 20.07
CA ASN A 515 15.34 18.71 20.48
C ASN A 515 15.28 18.11 21.90
N ILE A 516 14.15 18.17 22.57
CA ILE A 516 13.94 17.49 23.86
C ILE A 516 12.87 16.43 23.70
N SER A 517 13.22 15.15 23.94
CA SER A 517 12.28 14.05 23.98
C SER A 517 11.76 13.80 25.40
N LEU A 518 10.61 13.17 25.52
CA LEU A 518 10.09 12.75 26.82
C LEU A 518 11.07 11.80 27.53
N GLN A 519 11.69 10.88 26.78
CA GLN A 519 12.69 9.96 27.35
C GLN A 519 13.88 10.70 27.96
N GLN A 520 14.40 11.72 27.28
CA GLN A 520 15.49 12.54 27.83
C GLN A 520 15.09 13.26 29.12
N ILE A 521 13.84 13.69 29.23
CA ILE A 521 13.36 14.30 30.49
C ILE A 521 13.27 13.24 31.58
N LEU A 522 12.78 12.03 31.27
CA LEU A 522 12.72 10.91 32.21
C LEU A 522 14.11 10.51 32.71
N ASP A 523 15.09 10.46 31.85
CA ASP A 523 16.48 10.13 32.22
C ASP A 523 17.12 11.14 33.17
N ASN A 524 16.56 12.37 33.25
CA ASN A 524 17.14 13.50 34.03
C ASN A 524 16.19 14.06 35.12
N SER A 525 14.99 13.51 35.29
CA SER A 525 14.04 13.94 36.33
C SER A 525 13.50 12.74 37.07
N THR A 526 14.01 12.51 38.27
CA THR A 526 13.57 11.42 39.15
C THR A 526 12.09 11.55 39.50
N SER A 527 11.64 12.79 39.77
CA SER A 527 10.25 13.05 40.17
C SER A 527 9.23 12.72 39.10
N LEU A 528 9.56 12.90 37.80
CA LEU A 528 8.69 12.51 36.69
C LEU A 528 8.79 11.01 36.42
N THR A 529 9.99 10.44 36.49
CA THR A 529 10.23 9.01 36.27
C THR A 529 9.48 8.14 37.26
N GLU A 530 9.46 8.51 38.54
CA GLU A 530 8.63 7.81 39.55
C GLU A 530 7.14 7.77 39.19
N LYS A 531 6.62 8.86 38.60
CA LYS A 531 5.20 8.95 38.21
C LYS A 531 4.85 8.16 36.95
N LEU A 532 5.80 7.95 36.07
CA LEU A 532 5.63 7.25 34.79
C LEU A 532 6.26 5.85 34.79
N THR A 533 6.75 5.38 35.95
CA THR A 533 7.29 4.02 36.12
C THR A 533 6.24 2.98 35.69
N GLY A 534 6.67 1.99 34.88
CA GLY A 534 5.84 0.91 34.39
C GLY A 534 4.98 1.25 33.17
N LYS A 535 5.05 2.47 32.65
CA LYS A 535 4.43 2.81 31.36
C LYS A 535 5.28 2.32 30.20
N GLU A 536 4.65 1.71 29.21
CA GLU A 536 5.31 1.22 28.00
C GLU A 536 5.85 2.35 27.14
N THR A 537 7.01 2.12 26.52
CA THR A 537 7.70 3.10 25.64
C THR A 537 6.77 3.57 24.51
N ALA A 538 5.95 2.69 23.96
CA ALA A 538 5.02 3.03 22.89
C ALA A 538 3.95 4.06 23.32
N TYR A 539 3.48 3.99 24.56
CA TYR A 539 2.51 4.96 25.11
C TYR A 539 3.18 6.29 25.44
N LEU A 540 4.43 6.26 25.93
CA LEU A 540 5.22 7.46 26.20
C LEU A 540 5.52 8.23 24.89
N GLU A 541 5.93 7.52 23.83
CA GLU A 541 6.14 8.09 22.51
C GLU A 541 4.86 8.68 21.92
N GLN A 542 3.74 7.97 22.03
CA GLN A 542 2.45 8.46 21.56
C GLN A 542 2.00 9.73 22.32
N ALA A 543 2.21 9.79 23.64
CA ALA A 543 1.90 10.96 24.44
C ALA A 543 2.80 12.15 24.07
N GLU A 544 4.10 11.93 23.87
CA GLU A 544 5.04 12.95 23.37
C GLU A 544 4.58 13.53 22.04
N ILE A 545 4.24 12.67 21.08
CA ILE A 545 3.77 13.09 19.75
C ILE A 545 2.49 13.93 19.88
N GLN A 546 1.52 13.50 20.68
CA GLN A 546 0.29 14.26 20.86
C GLN A 546 0.54 15.64 21.46
N VAL A 547 1.37 15.75 22.50
CA VAL A 547 1.71 17.03 23.12
C VAL A 547 2.44 17.95 22.13
N LYS A 548 3.44 17.44 21.41
CA LYS A 548 4.24 18.24 20.46
C LYS A 548 3.45 18.72 19.24
N TYR A 549 2.53 17.90 18.77
CA TYR A 549 1.80 18.16 17.53
C TYR A 549 0.36 18.65 17.74
N GLU A 550 -0.09 18.85 18.99
CA GLU A 550 -1.45 19.26 19.35
C GLU A 550 -1.96 20.42 18.47
N ARG A 551 -1.23 21.54 18.40
CA ARG A 551 -1.62 22.70 17.61
C ARG A 551 -1.69 22.43 16.09
N TYR A 552 -0.81 21.58 15.58
CA TYR A 552 -0.84 21.18 14.17
C TYR A 552 -2.03 20.29 13.87
N ILE A 553 -2.33 19.37 14.79
CA ILE A 553 -3.48 18.47 14.71
C ILE A 553 -4.79 19.26 14.73
N GLU A 554 -4.92 20.24 15.66
CA GLU A 554 -6.10 21.12 15.74
C GLU A 554 -6.29 21.91 14.44
N LYS A 555 -5.24 22.50 13.92
CA LYS A 555 -5.28 23.26 12.66
C LYS A 555 -5.67 22.40 11.45
N GLU A 556 -5.14 21.17 11.36
CA GLU A 556 -5.55 20.23 10.30
C GLU A 556 -7.02 19.83 10.46
N LYS A 557 -7.50 19.58 11.69
CA LYS A 557 -8.92 19.29 11.96
C LYS A 557 -9.84 20.43 11.50
N GLU A 558 -9.50 21.69 11.78
CA GLU A 558 -10.25 22.85 11.30
C GLU A 558 -10.33 22.88 9.76
N ILE A 559 -9.24 22.53 9.07
CA ILE A 559 -9.21 22.46 7.60
C ILE A 559 -10.13 21.33 7.12
N VAL A 560 -10.09 20.17 7.76
CA VAL A 560 -10.94 19.02 7.45
C VAL A 560 -12.42 19.40 7.60
N GLU A 561 -12.81 20.09 8.68
CA GLU A 561 -14.19 20.54 8.90
C GLU A 561 -14.67 21.50 7.81
N ARG A 562 -13.82 22.44 7.38
CA ARG A 562 -14.13 23.35 6.26
C ARG A 562 -14.30 22.59 4.94
N MET A 563 -13.45 21.59 4.67
CA MET A 563 -13.55 20.75 3.47
C MET A 563 -14.77 19.83 3.52
N ALA A 564 -15.16 19.35 4.70
CA ALA A 564 -16.35 18.53 4.88
C ALA A 564 -17.63 19.24 4.41
N ALA A 565 -17.68 20.56 4.49
CA ALA A 565 -18.79 21.35 3.95
C ALA A 565 -18.96 21.22 2.42
N LEU A 566 -17.89 21.01 1.68
CA LEU A 566 -17.95 20.73 0.23
C LEU A 566 -18.27 19.24 -0.02
N GLU A 567 -17.76 18.34 0.81
CA GLU A 567 -18.06 16.90 0.69
C GLU A 567 -19.51 16.58 1.03
N SER A 568 -20.16 17.35 1.88
CA SER A 568 -21.59 17.18 2.19
C SER A 568 -22.52 17.62 1.06
N LYS A 569 -22.04 18.37 0.07
CA LYS A 569 -22.83 18.84 -1.06
C LYS A 569 -22.88 17.79 -2.16
N ILE A 570 -23.94 16.99 -2.13
CA ILE A 570 -24.15 15.89 -3.09
C ILE A 570 -24.57 16.47 -4.44
N ILE A 571 -23.97 15.98 -5.51
CA ILE A 571 -24.38 16.21 -6.91
C ILE A 571 -25.34 15.08 -7.28
N PRO A 572 -26.58 15.36 -7.66
CA PRO A 572 -27.53 14.32 -8.06
C PRO A 572 -26.98 13.47 -9.21
N GLU A 573 -27.18 12.16 -9.16
CA GLU A 573 -26.72 11.25 -10.23
C GLU A 573 -27.33 11.60 -11.60
N SER A 574 -28.56 12.15 -11.61
CA SER A 574 -29.26 12.64 -12.80
C SER A 574 -28.83 14.03 -13.24
N PHE A 575 -27.81 14.63 -12.61
CA PHE A 575 -27.40 16.01 -12.91
C PHE A 575 -26.90 16.14 -14.36
N ASP A 576 -27.50 17.12 -15.09
CA ASP A 576 -27.22 17.35 -16.52
C ASP A 576 -26.18 18.45 -16.68
N TYR A 577 -24.93 18.09 -16.92
CA TYR A 577 -23.83 19.02 -17.12
C TYR A 577 -23.89 19.77 -18.44
N ASP A 578 -24.66 19.30 -19.44
CA ASP A 578 -24.84 19.99 -20.74
C ASP A 578 -25.61 21.32 -20.62
N LYS A 579 -26.41 21.44 -19.57
CA LYS A 579 -27.15 22.67 -19.31
C LYS A 579 -26.30 23.83 -18.80
N ILE A 580 -25.02 23.56 -18.46
CA ILE A 580 -24.15 24.58 -17.88
C ILE A 580 -23.16 25.09 -18.94
N SER A 581 -23.60 26.05 -19.75
CA SER A 581 -22.76 26.64 -20.81
C SER A 581 -21.55 27.43 -20.29
N ALA A 582 -21.50 27.76 -19.00
CA ALA A 582 -20.42 28.51 -18.37
C ALA A 582 -19.27 27.66 -17.87
N LEU A 583 -19.40 26.33 -17.85
CA LEU A 583 -18.29 25.42 -17.51
C LEU A 583 -17.23 25.42 -18.62
N SER A 584 -15.98 25.24 -18.22
CA SER A 584 -14.94 24.94 -19.19
C SER A 584 -15.24 23.61 -19.92
N ILE A 585 -14.88 23.52 -21.20
CA ILE A 585 -15.10 22.31 -22.00
C ILE A 585 -14.46 21.09 -21.32
N GLU A 586 -13.25 21.27 -20.78
CA GLU A 586 -12.52 20.22 -20.07
C GLU A 586 -13.26 19.76 -18.81
N ALA A 587 -13.71 20.68 -17.96
CA ALA A 587 -14.47 20.35 -16.75
C ALA A 587 -15.78 19.64 -17.08
N MET A 588 -16.52 20.12 -18.06
CA MET A 588 -17.77 19.49 -18.50
C MET A 588 -17.58 18.06 -18.98
N GLN A 589 -16.57 17.81 -19.84
CA GLN A 589 -16.26 16.47 -20.32
C GLN A 589 -15.88 15.53 -19.18
N LYS A 590 -15.04 16.01 -18.24
CA LYS A 590 -14.62 15.23 -17.07
C LYS A 590 -15.75 14.95 -16.10
N PHE A 591 -16.61 15.91 -15.82
CA PHE A 591 -17.79 15.68 -14.98
C PHE A 591 -18.73 14.65 -15.58
N LYS A 592 -18.94 14.67 -16.90
CA LYS A 592 -19.73 13.65 -17.60
C LYS A 592 -19.11 12.26 -17.51
N LYS A 593 -17.79 12.16 -17.68
CA LYS A 593 -17.06 10.88 -17.64
C LYS A 593 -16.97 10.32 -16.22
N ILE A 594 -16.56 11.14 -15.26
CA ILE A 594 -16.25 10.71 -13.89
C ILE A 594 -17.51 10.62 -13.03
N ARG A 595 -18.50 11.49 -13.25
CA ARG A 595 -19.74 11.59 -12.48
C ARG A 595 -19.45 11.72 -10.97
N PRO A 596 -18.79 12.81 -10.53
CA PRO A 596 -18.48 13.01 -9.12
C PRO A 596 -19.76 13.07 -8.29
N VAL A 597 -19.73 12.45 -7.10
CA VAL A 597 -20.89 12.37 -6.21
C VAL A 597 -21.03 13.62 -5.34
N THR A 598 -19.90 14.32 -5.08
CA THR A 598 -19.88 15.53 -4.24
C THR A 598 -19.13 16.67 -4.91
N LEU A 599 -19.37 17.91 -4.46
CA LEU A 599 -18.59 19.08 -4.90
C LEU A 599 -17.12 18.98 -4.51
N GLY A 600 -16.82 18.36 -3.35
CA GLY A 600 -15.45 18.11 -2.93
C GLY A 600 -14.73 17.18 -3.91
N GLN A 601 -15.38 16.10 -4.35
CA GLN A 601 -14.84 15.21 -5.38
C GLN A 601 -14.67 15.95 -6.72
N ALA A 602 -15.66 16.71 -7.14
CA ALA A 602 -15.60 17.50 -8.37
C ALA A 602 -14.38 18.45 -8.37
N SER A 603 -14.07 19.08 -7.24
CA SER A 603 -12.95 20.03 -7.11
C SER A 603 -11.57 19.37 -7.22
N ARG A 604 -11.46 18.05 -6.99
CA ARG A 604 -10.19 17.31 -7.05
C ARG A 604 -9.91 16.68 -8.41
N ILE A 605 -10.87 16.74 -9.33
CA ILE A 605 -10.67 16.24 -10.70
C ILE A 605 -9.60 17.10 -11.40
N SER A 606 -8.57 16.43 -11.92
CA SER A 606 -7.49 17.11 -12.64
C SER A 606 -8.04 17.91 -13.82
N GLY A 607 -7.68 19.21 -13.93
CA GLY A 607 -8.15 20.12 -14.98
C GLY A 607 -9.48 20.79 -14.69
N VAL A 608 -10.07 20.56 -13.52
CA VAL A 608 -11.21 21.34 -13.00
C VAL A 608 -10.68 22.52 -12.18
N ASN A 609 -11.13 23.72 -12.50
CA ASN A 609 -10.71 24.96 -11.85
C ASN A 609 -11.68 25.36 -10.72
N PRO A 610 -11.23 26.17 -9.72
CA PRO A 610 -12.13 26.69 -8.69
C PRO A 610 -13.35 27.43 -9.24
N SER A 611 -13.22 28.11 -10.39
CA SER A 611 -14.33 28.78 -11.09
C SER A 611 -15.38 27.78 -11.59
N ASP A 612 -14.97 26.61 -12.11
CA ASP A 612 -15.89 25.57 -12.54
C ASP A 612 -16.73 25.06 -11.37
N ILE A 613 -16.11 24.92 -10.18
CA ILE A 613 -16.82 24.51 -8.96
C ILE A 613 -17.82 25.57 -8.50
N GLN A 614 -17.44 26.84 -8.54
CA GLN A 614 -18.37 27.93 -8.20
C GLN A 614 -19.57 27.96 -9.14
N ILE A 615 -19.35 27.80 -10.45
CA ILE A 615 -20.42 27.71 -11.46
C ILE A 615 -21.32 26.52 -11.16
N LEU A 616 -20.75 25.34 -10.90
CA LEU A 616 -21.49 24.14 -10.54
C LEU A 616 -22.36 24.36 -9.29
N MET A 617 -21.82 25.01 -8.26
CA MET A 617 -22.54 25.37 -7.03
C MET A 617 -23.77 26.26 -7.32
N VAL A 618 -23.61 27.27 -8.17
CA VAL A 618 -24.71 28.18 -8.55
C VAL A 618 -25.83 27.41 -9.26
N TYR A 619 -25.48 26.55 -10.21
CA TYR A 619 -26.47 25.75 -10.96
C TYR A 619 -27.12 24.64 -10.10
N MET A 620 -26.52 24.23 -9.02
CA MET A 620 -27.14 23.35 -8.02
C MET A 620 -28.09 24.09 -7.08
N GLY A 621 -28.29 25.41 -7.26
CA GLY A 621 -29.18 26.22 -6.45
C GLY A 621 -28.67 26.57 -5.06
N ARG A 622 -27.38 26.70 -4.92
CA ARG A 622 -26.71 26.95 -3.62
C ARG A 622 -25.66 28.06 -3.69
#